data_b8d970c50100dfc53bed145813d1e560
#
_entry.id   b8d970c50100dfc53bed145813d1e560
#
_cell.length_a   1.000
_cell.length_b   1.000
_cell.length_c   1.000
_cell.angle_alpha   90.00
_cell.angle_beta   90.00
_cell.angle_gamma   90.00
#
_symmetry.space_group_name_H-M   'P 1'
#
loop_
_entity.id
_entity.type
_entity.pdbx_description
1 polymer ?
#
loop_
_entity_poly.entity_id
_entity_poly.type
_entity_poly.pdbx_seq_one_letter_code
_entity_poly.pdbx_strand_id
1 'polypeptide(L)'
;MITVANRIYVTAEFSEAFERVFRERARLVDEMPGFISNQVLRPVNEGDPYIVFTLWNSREDFMNWVRSDAFVKGHAQSGTLPKEAYFKPNVLEMHEVVQDSARPDLKPEQRGGSFKMH
;
A
#
# COMPACT_ATOMS: atom_id res chain seq x y z
N MET A 1 -5.62 -10.32 8.88
CA MET A 1 -5.30 -8.92 8.54
C MET A 1 -3.97 -8.88 7.81
N ILE A 2 -3.94 -8.26 6.66
CA ILE A 2 -2.72 -8.16 5.85
C ILE A 2 -2.36 -6.71 5.58
N THR A 3 -1.07 -6.48 5.40
CA THR A 3 -0.56 -5.22 4.87
C THR A 3 -0.14 -5.41 3.42
N VAL A 4 -0.33 -4.36 2.62
CA VAL A 4 0.19 -4.32 1.26
C VAL A 4 1.07 -3.09 1.14
N ALA A 5 2.35 -3.30 0.87
CA ALA A 5 3.32 -2.24 0.68
C ALA A 5 3.72 -2.18 -0.78
N ASN A 6 3.44 -1.06 -1.43
CA ASN A 6 3.89 -0.82 -2.79
C ASN A 6 5.05 0.19 -2.73
N ARG A 7 6.26 -0.29 -3.00
CA ARG A 7 7.47 0.53 -3.01
C ARG A 7 7.61 1.16 -4.38
N ILE A 8 7.57 2.49 -4.41
CA ILE A 8 7.56 3.26 -5.67
C ILE A 8 8.75 4.22 -5.66
N TYR A 9 9.68 4.01 -6.57
CA TYR A 9 10.93 4.75 -6.64
C TYR A 9 10.75 6.00 -7.50
N VAL A 10 10.42 7.11 -6.85
CA VAL A 10 10.08 8.38 -7.49
C VAL A 10 11.29 9.31 -7.48
N THR A 11 11.59 9.92 -8.63
CA THR A 11 12.66 10.92 -8.70
C THR A 11 12.24 12.19 -7.93
N ALA A 12 13.21 12.86 -7.33
CA ALA A 12 12.95 13.99 -6.43
C ALA A 12 12.09 15.10 -7.06
N GLU A 13 12.31 15.40 -8.32
CA GLU A 13 11.56 16.49 -8.98
C GLU A 13 10.08 16.17 -9.18
N PHE A 14 9.70 14.89 -9.12
CA PHE A 14 8.30 14.47 -9.27
C PHE A 14 7.61 14.15 -7.94
N SER A 15 8.29 14.34 -6.80
CA SER A 15 7.75 14.01 -5.49
C SER A 15 6.42 14.68 -5.20
N GLU A 16 6.33 15.97 -5.46
CA GLU A 16 5.12 16.76 -5.19
C GLU A 16 3.94 16.29 -6.04
N ALA A 17 4.19 16.08 -7.33
CA ALA A 17 3.17 15.59 -8.24
C ALA A 17 2.70 14.19 -7.88
N PHE A 18 3.63 13.32 -7.46
CA PHE A 18 3.31 11.96 -6.99
C PHE A 18 2.40 12.00 -5.77
N GLU A 19 2.71 12.82 -4.78
CA GLU A 19 1.90 12.92 -3.56
C GLU A 19 0.49 13.42 -3.87
N ARG A 20 0.37 14.35 -4.81
CA ARG A 20 -0.93 14.87 -5.24
C ARG A 20 -1.80 13.77 -5.87
N VAL A 21 -1.21 12.98 -6.77
CA VAL A 21 -1.92 11.89 -7.44
C VAL A 21 -2.46 10.88 -6.42
N PHE A 22 -1.63 10.47 -5.46
CA PHE A 22 -2.05 9.48 -4.47
C PHE A 22 -3.02 10.04 -3.43
N ARG A 23 -2.94 11.33 -3.15
CA ARG A 23 -3.92 11.98 -2.27
C ARG A 23 -5.33 11.93 -2.86
N GLU A 24 -5.45 12.08 -4.17
CA GLU A 24 -6.72 11.99 -4.87
C GLU A 24 -7.25 10.55 -4.96
N ARG A 25 -6.37 9.58 -5.17
CA ARG A 25 -6.74 8.16 -5.25
C ARG A 25 -7.22 7.58 -3.94
N ALA A 26 -6.74 8.09 -2.82
CA ALA A 26 -7.06 7.57 -1.49
C ALA A 26 -8.57 7.53 -1.20
N ARG A 27 -9.32 8.47 -1.75
CA ARG A 27 -10.77 8.56 -1.52
C ARG A 27 -11.55 7.36 -2.05
N LEU A 28 -11.05 6.72 -3.10
CA LEU A 28 -11.76 5.61 -3.73
C LEU A 28 -11.62 4.31 -2.97
N VAL A 29 -10.49 4.10 -2.32
CA VAL A 29 -10.23 2.87 -1.57
C VAL A 29 -10.96 2.86 -0.23
N ASP A 30 -11.25 4.02 0.34
CA ASP A 30 -11.85 4.13 1.68
C ASP A 30 -13.21 3.42 1.80
N GLU A 31 -13.94 3.29 0.70
CA GLU A 31 -15.27 2.69 0.70
C GLU A 31 -15.26 1.18 0.38
N MET A 32 -14.09 0.62 0.11
CA MET A 32 -14.01 -0.80 -0.26
C MET A 32 -14.21 -1.71 0.94
N PRO A 33 -14.98 -2.80 0.78
CA PRO A 33 -15.12 -3.79 1.84
C PRO A 33 -13.78 -4.35 2.27
N GLY A 34 -13.58 -4.44 3.58
CA GLY A 34 -12.34 -4.99 4.14
C GLY A 34 -11.18 -4.02 4.21
N PHE A 35 -11.32 -2.81 3.68
CA PHE A 35 -10.31 -1.78 3.79
C PHE A 35 -10.24 -1.25 5.23
N ILE A 36 -9.04 -1.08 5.76
CA ILE A 36 -8.83 -0.59 7.12
C ILE A 36 -8.14 0.77 7.12
N SER A 37 -7.00 0.89 6.46
CA SER A 37 -6.25 2.15 6.44
C SER A 37 -5.32 2.25 5.24
N ASN A 38 -4.95 3.49 4.92
CA ASN A 38 -4.03 3.81 3.84
C ASN A 38 -3.06 4.88 4.32
N GLN A 39 -1.79 4.66 4.07
CA GLN A 39 -0.75 5.63 4.35
C GLN A 39 0.15 5.75 3.12
N VAL A 40 0.52 6.98 2.79
CA VAL A 40 1.56 7.24 1.80
C VAL A 40 2.78 7.72 2.56
N LEU A 41 3.85 6.94 2.51
CA LEU A 41 5.06 7.20 3.29
C LEU A 41 6.11 7.84 2.38
N ARG A 42 6.53 9.05 2.77
CA ARG A 42 7.57 9.79 2.04
C ARG A 42 8.93 9.34 2.56
N PRO A 43 9.89 9.06 1.67
CA PRO A 43 11.23 8.69 2.12
C PRO A 43 11.90 9.83 2.88
N VAL A 44 12.60 9.49 3.95
CA VAL A 44 13.39 10.44 4.74
C VAL A 44 14.80 10.57 4.14
N ASN A 45 15.30 9.47 3.57
CA ASN A 45 16.63 9.42 2.98
C ASN A 45 16.56 9.43 1.45
N GLU A 46 17.50 10.12 0.84
CA GLU A 46 17.60 10.16 -0.61
C GLU A 46 17.83 8.75 -1.18
N GLY A 47 17.16 8.46 -2.27
CA GLY A 47 17.25 7.15 -2.93
C GLY A 47 16.30 6.10 -2.44
N ASP A 48 15.66 6.29 -1.29
CA ASP A 48 14.66 5.37 -0.78
C ASP A 48 13.32 5.57 -1.51
N PRO A 49 12.49 4.54 -1.56
CA PRO A 49 11.19 4.66 -2.25
C PRO A 49 10.13 5.34 -1.39
N TYR A 50 9.12 5.87 -2.06
CA TYR A 50 7.81 6.07 -1.43
C TYR A 50 7.21 4.70 -1.15
N ILE A 51 6.39 4.62 -0.11
CA ILE A 51 5.64 3.40 0.17
C ILE A 51 4.16 3.75 0.28
N VAL A 52 3.34 3.16 -0.58
CA VAL A 52 1.89 3.21 -0.42
C VAL A 52 1.54 1.99 0.40
N PHE A 53 1.10 2.24 1.63
CA PHE A 53 0.93 1.20 2.66
C PHE A 53 -0.53 1.09 3.03
N THR A 54 -1.14 -0.04 2.71
CA THR A 54 -2.56 -0.28 3.00
C THR A 54 -2.73 -1.47 3.91
N LEU A 55 -3.78 -1.42 4.72
CA LEU A 55 -4.13 -2.48 5.67
C LEU A 55 -5.53 -2.99 5.32
N TRP A 56 -5.68 -4.29 5.25
CA TRP A 56 -6.90 -4.97 4.82
C TRP A 56 -7.27 -6.10 5.77
N ASN A 57 -8.55 -6.40 5.90
CA ASN A 57 -9.01 -7.53 6.70
C ASN A 57 -8.48 -8.86 6.16
N SER A 58 -8.39 -8.99 4.83
CA SER A 58 -7.94 -10.22 4.19
C SER A 58 -7.25 -9.92 2.85
N ARG A 59 -6.49 -10.90 2.38
CA ARG A 59 -5.90 -10.86 1.04
C ARG A 59 -6.98 -10.76 -0.04
N GLU A 60 -8.09 -11.47 0.15
CA GLU A 60 -9.19 -11.48 -0.80
C GLU A 60 -9.79 -10.07 -0.96
N ASP A 61 -9.96 -9.34 0.13
CA ASP A 61 -10.48 -7.98 0.08
C ASP A 61 -9.58 -7.06 -0.74
N PHE A 62 -8.28 -7.19 -0.57
CA PHE A 62 -7.32 -6.43 -1.38
C PHE A 62 -7.44 -6.81 -2.87
N MET A 63 -7.52 -8.10 -3.17
CA MET A 63 -7.65 -8.55 -4.56
C MET A 63 -8.96 -8.06 -5.19
N ASN A 64 -10.05 -8.00 -4.43
CA ASN A 64 -11.30 -7.45 -4.90
C ASN A 64 -11.18 -5.96 -5.25
N TRP A 65 -10.40 -5.22 -4.45
CA TRP A 65 -10.12 -3.82 -4.76
C TRP A 65 -9.40 -3.68 -6.11
N VAL A 66 -8.33 -4.45 -6.31
CA VAL A 66 -7.54 -4.40 -7.56
C VAL A 66 -8.40 -4.70 -8.79
N ARG A 67 -9.40 -5.56 -8.64
CA ARG A 67 -10.30 -5.95 -9.73
C ARG A 67 -11.51 -5.02 -9.87
N SER A 68 -11.67 -4.05 -8.99
CA SER A 68 -12.87 -3.20 -8.96
C SER A 68 -12.83 -2.11 -10.02
N ASP A 69 -14.02 -1.65 -10.41
CA ASP A 69 -14.18 -0.50 -11.32
C ASP A 69 -13.62 0.78 -10.67
N ALA A 70 -13.74 0.90 -9.37
CA ALA A 70 -13.21 2.06 -8.63
C ALA A 70 -11.70 2.14 -8.75
N PHE A 71 -11.00 1.02 -8.71
CA PHE A 71 -9.55 0.98 -8.90
C PHE A 71 -9.17 1.47 -10.31
N VAL A 72 -9.84 0.95 -11.33
CA VAL A 72 -9.60 1.33 -12.72
C VAL A 72 -9.91 2.80 -12.94
N LYS A 73 -11.05 3.28 -12.45
CA LYS A 73 -11.45 4.69 -12.57
C LYS A 73 -10.48 5.61 -11.85
N GLY A 74 -10.04 5.24 -10.66
CA GLY A 74 -9.09 6.04 -9.89
C GLY A 74 -7.79 6.25 -10.63
N HIS A 75 -7.27 5.19 -11.25
CA HIS A 75 -6.04 5.28 -12.04
C HIS A 75 -6.21 6.13 -13.30
N ALA A 76 -7.40 6.08 -13.92
CA ALA A 76 -7.68 6.88 -15.11
C ALA A 76 -7.89 8.36 -14.79
N GLN A 77 -8.59 8.67 -13.69
CA GLN A 77 -8.97 10.05 -13.32
C GLN A 77 -7.83 10.84 -12.66
N SER A 78 -7.00 10.17 -11.86
CA SER A 78 -5.92 10.85 -11.13
C SER A 78 -4.72 11.21 -12.01
N GLY A 79 -4.74 10.75 -13.27
CA GLY A 79 -3.65 10.98 -14.20
C GLY A 79 -2.48 10.03 -13.95
N THR A 80 -1.53 10.07 -14.86
CA THR A 80 -0.32 9.28 -14.78
C THR A 80 0.89 10.20 -14.86
N LEU A 81 1.93 9.89 -14.11
CA LEU A 81 3.19 10.59 -14.22
C LEU A 81 4.00 10.02 -15.40
N PRO A 82 4.88 10.83 -16.01
CA PRO A 82 5.73 10.33 -17.10
C PRO A 82 6.71 9.29 -16.57
N LYS A 83 7.29 8.52 -17.49
CA LYS A 83 8.28 7.48 -17.14
C LYS A 83 9.45 8.02 -16.36
N GLU A 84 9.86 9.25 -16.64
CA GLU A 84 10.98 9.93 -15.99
C GLU A 84 10.75 10.13 -14.49
N ALA A 85 9.50 10.04 -14.03
CA ALA A 85 9.17 10.16 -12.62
C ALA A 85 9.69 8.99 -11.80
N TYR A 86 9.98 7.85 -12.43
CA TYR A 86 10.37 6.62 -11.74
C TYR A 86 11.76 6.17 -12.19
N PHE A 87 12.61 5.81 -11.22
CA PHE A 87 13.97 5.37 -11.55
C PHE A 87 14.21 3.87 -11.33
N LYS A 88 13.20 3.16 -10.83
CA LYS A 88 13.22 1.70 -10.68
C LYS A 88 11.80 1.16 -10.79
N PRO A 89 11.61 -0.12 -11.16
CA PRO A 89 10.30 -0.75 -11.13
C PRO A 89 9.74 -0.81 -9.71
N ASN A 90 8.41 -0.76 -9.61
CA ASN A 90 7.72 -0.89 -8.33
C ASN A 90 7.89 -2.30 -7.75
N VAL A 91 7.92 -2.38 -6.43
CA VAL A 91 7.96 -3.65 -5.70
C VAL A 91 6.75 -3.72 -4.79
N LEU A 92 5.93 -4.75 -5.00
CA LEU A 92 4.74 -4.98 -4.18
C LEU A 92 5.01 -6.12 -3.20
N GLU A 93 4.73 -5.87 -1.92
CA GLU A 93 4.92 -6.85 -0.86
C GLU A 93 3.66 -6.98 -0.03
N MET A 94 3.30 -8.20 0.34
CA MET A 94 2.19 -8.47 1.24
C MET A 94 2.71 -9.14 2.50
N HIS A 95 2.21 -8.70 3.64
CA HIS A 95 2.57 -9.28 4.93
C HIS A 95 1.33 -9.49 5.78
N GLU A 96 1.35 -10.57 6.55
CA GLU A 96 0.32 -10.82 7.54
C GLU A 96 0.70 -10.12 8.84
N VAL A 97 -0.25 -9.44 9.46
CA VAL A 97 -0.01 -8.78 10.75
C VAL A 97 -0.06 -9.83 11.84
N VAL A 98 1.08 -10.10 12.47
CA VAL A 98 1.17 -11.08 13.55
C VAL A 98 1.12 -10.43 14.93
N GLN A 99 1.33 -9.13 15.00
CA GLN A 99 1.26 -8.38 16.24
C GLN A 99 1.01 -6.90 15.94
N ASP A 100 0.12 -6.29 16.70
CA ASP A 100 -0.15 -4.86 16.62
C ASP A 100 -0.53 -4.36 18.01
N SER A 101 0.26 -3.45 18.56
CA SER A 101 0.03 -2.92 19.91
C SER A 101 -1.28 -2.15 20.04
N ALA A 102 -1.78 -1.60 18.92
CA ALA A 102 -3.08 -0.91 18.88
C ALA A 102 -4.25 -1.90 18.74
N ARG A 103 -3.96 -3.17 18.49
CA ARG A 103 -4.96 -4.22 18.27
C ARG A 103 -4.59 -5.47 19.07
N PRO A 104 -4.72 -5.43 20.41
CA PRO A 104 -4.36 -6.59 21.25
C PRO A 104 -5.28 -7.80 21.06
N ASP A 105 -6.45 -7.60 20.46
CA ASP A 105 -7.39 -8.66 20.10
C ASP A 105 -6.94 -9.48 18.89
N LEU A 106 -5.93 -8.99 18.18
CA LEU A 106 -5.47 -9.64 16.95
C LEU A 106 -4.69 -10.90 17.28
N LYS A 107 -5.20 -12.03 16.84
CA LYS A 107 -4.56 -13.34 17.01
C LYS A 107 -4.32 -13.94 15.63
N PRO A 108 -3.14 -13.72 15.07
CA PRO A 108 -2.83 -14.30 13.77
C PRO A 108 -2.84 -15.82 13.84
N GLU A 109 -3.21 -16.43 12.74
CA GLU A 109 -3.21 -17.88 12.63
C GLU A 109 -1.80 -18.40 12.85
N GLN A 110 -1.67 -19.35 13.78
CA GLN A 110 -0.38 -19.92 14.09
C GLN A 110 0.04 -20.87 12.98
N ARG A 111 1.17 -20.59 12.35
CA ARG A 111 1.72 -21.49 11.37
C ARG A 111 2.27 -22.72 12.07
N GLY A 112 1.82 -23.89 11.64
CA GLY A 112 2.36 -25.13 12.14
C GLY A 112 3.83 -25.24 11.80
N GLY A 113 4.68 -25.14 12.78
CA GLY A 113 6.13 -25.19 12.63
C GLY A 113 6.82 -24.40 13.71
N SER A 114 8.06 -24.72 13.98
CA SER A 114 8.81 -24.02 15.01
C SER A 114 9.17 -22.62 14.53
N PHE A 115 8.58 -21.64 15.14
CA PHE A 115 8.97 -20.25 14.97
C PHE A 115 9.93 -19.90 16.10
N LYS A 116 11.17 -19.59 15.73
CA LYS A 116 12.16 -19.18 16.73
C LYS A 116 12.26 -17.68 16.75
N MET A 117 11.95 -17.10 17.90
CA MET A 117 12.20 -15.69 18.14
C MET A 117 13.65 -15.50 18.56
N HIS A 118 14.29 -14.55 17.95
CA HIS A 118 15.64 -14.16 18.32
C HIS A 118 15.62 -12.91 19.15
#